data_536d459bfb95142f2753e55e091e2f2e
#
_entry.id   536d459bfb95142f2753e55e091e2f2e
#
_cell.length_a   1.000
_cell.length_b   1.000
_cell.length_c   1.000
_cell.angle_alpha   90.00
_cell.angle_beta   90.00
_cell.angle_gamma   90.00
#
_symmetry.space_group_name_H-M   'P 1'
#
loop_
_entity.id
_entity.type
_entity.pdbx_description
1 polymer ?
#
loop_
_entity_poly.entity_id
_entity_poly.type
_entity_poly.pdbx_seq_one_letter_code
_entity_poly.pdbx_strand_id
1 'polypeptide(L)'
;MAKEIVAHIKLQIPAGQANPAPPVGTALGPRGVNIMAFCKEFNAATQKQAGDILPVVITVYKDKSFTFITKSPPAAVLLKKAANIAAGSKEPNKTKVGKVTRKQIMDIVKTKAKDLNSRTDEAGFKIIADTARQMGLEVVD
;
A
#
# COMPACT_ATOMS: atom_id res chain seq x y z
N MET A 1 23.94 13.25 15.52
CA MET A 1 23.06 12.81 16.61
C MET A 1 21.72 12.34 16.04
N ALA A 2 21.17 11.27 16.61
CA ALA A 2 19.86 10.80 16.18
C ALA A 2 18.78 11.80 16.58
N LYS A 3 17.89 12.13 15.64
CA LYS A 3 16.75 13.02 15.93
C LYS A 3 15.70 12.27 16.73
N GLU A 4 15.10 12.96 17.68
CA GLU A 4 14.02 12.38 18.49
C GLU A 4 12.74 12.20 17.64
N ILE A 5 12.23 10.98 17.58
CA ILE A 5 11.03 10.64 16.82
C ILE A 5 9.80 11.00 17.64
N VAL A 6 8.92 11.81 17.07
CA VAL A 6 7.66 12.20 17.71
C VAL A 6 6.54 11.24 17.33
N ALA A 7 6.47 10.86 16.05
CA ALA A 7 5.39 10.02 15.56
C ALA A 7 5.73 9.31 14.27
N HIS A 8 5.07 8.18 14.06
CA HIS A 8 5.00 7.51 12.77
C HIS A 8 3.59 7.65 12.21
N ILE A 9 3.49 8.04 10.94
CA ILE A 9 2.22 8.20 10.25
C ILE A 9 2.21 7.25 9.07
N LYS A 10 1.16 6.44 8.96
CA LYS A 10 0.99 5.49 7.86
C LYS A 10 -0.16 5.95 6.98
N LEU A 11 0.09 6.09 5.69
CA LEU A 11 -0.92 6.54 4.72
C LEU A 11 -0.85 5.67 3.47
N GLN A 12 -1.95 5.64 2.72
CA GLN A 12 -2.00 5.08 1.38
C GLN A 12 -2.31 6.23 0.42
N ILE A 13 -1.38 6.54 -0.47
CA ILE A 13 -1.45 7.69 -1.37
C ILE A 13 -1.22 7.22 -2.80
N PRO A 14 -2.04 7.66 -3.77
CA PRO A 14 -1.74 7.40 -5.17
C PRO A 14 -0.39 7.98 -5.58
N ALA A 15 0.43 7.18 -6.25
CA ALA A 15 1.77 7.59 -6.65
C ALA A 15 1.72 8.80 -7.59
N GLY A 16 2.57 9.78 -7.32
CA GLY A 16 2.64 11.02 -8.10
C GLY A 16 1.46 11.98 -7.91
N GLN A 17 0.53 11.69 -7.02
CA GLN A 17 -0.70 12.46 -6.83
C GLN A 17 -0.92 12.93 -5.38
N ALA A 18 0.12 13.00 -4.59
CA ALA A 18 0.00 13.55 -3.25
C ALA A 18 -0.35 15.04 -3.31
N ASN A 19 -1.32 15.44 -2.50
CA ASN A 19 -1.77 16.83 -2.42
C ASN A 19 -2.13 17.18 -0.96
N PRO A 20 -2.27 18.47 -0.62
CA PRO A 20 -2.59 18.88 0.75
C PRO A 20 -4.01 18.53 1.23
N ALA A 21 -4.87 18.07 0.33
CA ALA A 21 -6.22 17.63 0.69
C ALA A 21 -6.19 16.35 1.54
N PRO A 22 -7.26 16.02 2.28
CA PRO A 22 -7.34 14.77 2.99
C PRO A 22 -7.06 13.57 2.05
N PRO A 23 -6.37 12.51 2.53
CA PRO A 23 -5.98 12.27 3.93
C PRO A 23 -4.63 12.88 4.35
N VAL A 24 -3.85 13.42 3.43
CA VAL A 24 -2.48 13.89 3.71
C VAL A 24 -2.49 15.07 4.67
N GLY A 25 -3.28 16.10 4.36
CA GLY A 25 -3.36 17.30 5.18
C GLY A 25 -3.85 17.05 6.60
N THR A 26 -4.85 16.20 6.75
CA THR A 26 -5.40 15.83 8.07
C THR A 26 -4.43 15.00 8.90
N ALA A 27 -3.59 14.20 8.27
CA ALA A 27 -2.61 13.36 8.97
C ALA A 27 -1.35 14.15 9.38
N LEU A 28 -0.87 15.03 8.52
CA LEU A 28 0.38 15.77 8.73
C LEU A 28 0.18 17.11 9.45
N GLY A 29 -0.95 17.77 9.24
CA GLY A 29 -1.25 19.08 9.82
C GLY A 29 -1.09 19.17 11.33
N PRO A 30 -1.73 18.28 12.12
CA PRO A 30 -1.61 18.29 13.58
C PRO A 30 -0.20 18.06 14.10
N ARG A 31 0.68 17.51 13.28
CA ARG A 31 2.08 17.22 13.64
C ARG A 31 3.03 18.37 13.27
N GLY A 32 2.53 19.43 12.64
CA GLY A 32 3.32 20.58 12.25
C GLY A 32 4.31 20.34 11.11
N VAL A 33 4.11 19.28 10.34
CA VAL A 33 4.96 18.93 9.19
C VAL A 33 4.59 19.82 7.99
N ASN A 34 5.59 20.18 7.19
CA ASN A 34 5.35 20.93 5.96
C ASN A 34 4.72 20.01 4.89
N ILE A 35 3.40 20.13 4.73
CA ILE A 35 2.61 19.28 3.84
C ILE A 35 3.05 19.44 2.38
N MET A 36 3.30 20.67 1.94
CA MET A 36 3.72 20.95 0.56
C MET A 36 5.08 20.33 0.24
N ALA A 37 6.03 20.39 1.16
CA ALA A 37 7.33 19.79 0.99
C ALA A 37 7.22 18.26 0.87
N PHE A 38 6.40 17.65 1.73
CA PHE A 38 6.12 16.21 1.66
C PHE A 38 5.51 15.82 0.32
N CYS A 39 4.47 16.51 -0.12
CA CYS A 39 3.80 16.22 -1.40
C CYS A 39 4.78 16.30 -2.57
N LYS A 40 5.62 17.33 -2.59
CA LYS A 40 6.62 17.52 -3.65
C LYS A 40 7.64 16.38 -3.68
N GLU A 41 8.20 16.03 -2.53
CA GLU A 41 9.18 14.95 -2.43
C GLU A 41 8.57 13.59 -2.77
N PHE A 42 7.38 13.31 -2.24
CA PHE A 42 6.67 12.07 -2.53
C PHE A 42 6.34 11.92 -4.02
N ASN A 43 5.80 12.97 -4.62
CA ASN A 43 5.46 12.95 -6.04
C ASN A 43 6.69 12.74 -6.92
N ALA A 44 7.82 13.39 -6.59
CA ALA A 44 9.07 13.20 -7.30
C ALA A 44 9.61 11.76 -7.15
N ALA A 45 9.53 11.21 -5.95
CA ALA A 45 10.03 9.86 -5.67
C ALA A 45 9.18 8.76 -6.31
N THR A 46 7.87 9.00 -6.47
CA THR A 46 6.92 7.99 -6.95
C THR A 46 6.42 8.21 -8.38
N GLN A 47 6.98 9.19 -9.09
CA GLN A 47 6.55 9.53 -10.45
C GLN A 47 6.60 8.34 -11.42
N LYS A 48 7.59 7.47 -11.26
CA LYS A 48 7.74 6.26 -12.09
C LYS A 48 6.68 5.20 -11.83
N GLN A 49 5.99 5.28 -10.70
CA GLN A 49 4.96 4.33 -10.27
C GLN A 49 3.56 4.94 -10.33
N ALA A 50 3.39 6.00 -11.11
CA ALA A 50 2.12 6.68 -11.24
C ALA A 50 1.00 5.71 -11.64
N GLY A 51 -0.16 5.86 -11.01
CA GLY A 51 -1.31 4.98 -11.19
C GLY A 51 -1.46 3.90 -10.13
N ASP A 52 -0.45 3.67 -9.31
CA ASP A 52 -0.52 2.72 -8.20
C ASP A 52 -0.76 3.45 -6.87
N ILE A 53 -1.50 2.79 -5.97
CA ILE A 53 -1.64 3.27 -4.61
C ILE A 53 -0.48 2.70 -3.81
N LEU A 54 0.31 3.57 -3.18
CA LEU A 54 1.48 3.16 -2.41
C LEU A 54 1.27 3.41 -0.92
N PRO A 55 1.57 2.43 -0.06
CA PRO A 55 1.66 2.66 1.36
C PRO A 55 2.91 3.49 1.67
N VAL A 56 2.76 4.49 2.51
CA VAL A 56 3.83 5.37 2.94
C VAL A 56 3.90 5.37 4.46
N VAL A 57 5.09 5.22 5.00
CA VAL A 57 5.36 5.39 6.43
C VAL A 57 6.18 6.65 6.59
N ILE A 58 5.61 7.67 7.24
CA ILE A 58 6.25 8.96 7.48
C ILE A 58 6.69 9.00 8.91
N THR A 59 7.98 9.27 9.15
CA THR A 59 8.54 9.47 10.47
C THR A 59 8.69 10.96 10.71
N VAL A 60 8.03 11.47 11.77
CA VAL A 60 8.08 12.89 12.15
C VAL A 60 9.02 13.05 13.33
N TYR A 61 9.92 14.01 13.24
CA TYR A 61 10.89 14.33 14.29
C TYR A 61 10.48 15.58 15.08
N LYS A 62 11.07 15.75 16.25
CA LYS A 62 10.77 16.85 17.16
C LYS A 62 11.05 18.24 16.56
N ASP A 63 12.00 18.33 15.66
CA ASP A 63 12.34 19.57 14.92
C ASP A 63 11.37 19.86 13.75
N LYS A 64 10.26 19.10 13.65
CA LYS A 64 9.26 19.19 12.57
C LYS A 64 9.78 18.72 11.21
N SER A 65 10.97 18.16 11.15
CA SER A 65 11.44 17.48 9.94
C SER A 65 10.77 16.12 9.81
N PHE A 66 10.84 15.54 8.63
CA PHE A 66 10.26 14.25 8.36
C PHE A 66 11.14 13.43 7.43
N THR A 67 10.99 12.11 7.53
CA THR A 67 11.48 11.18 6.52
C THR A 67 10.34 10.24 6.16
N PHE A 68 10.35 9.71 4.95
CA PHE A 68 9.33 8.77 4.54
C PHE A 68 9.94 7.60 3.77
N ILE A 69 9.27 6.46 3.86
CA ILE A 69 9.57 5.28 3.05
C ILE A 69 8.29 4.83 2.36
N THR A 70 8.41 4.45 1.09
CA THR A 70 7.31 3.86 0.34
C THR A 70 7.46 2.36 0.31
N LYS A 71 6.35 1.65 0.38
CA LYS A 71 6.31 0.19 0.27
C LYS A 71 5.67 -0.20 -1.06
N SER A 72 5.71 -1.48 -1.38
CA SER A 72 5.00 -2.00 -2.56
C SER A 72 3.49 -1.81 -2.40
N PRO A 73 2.72 -1.76 -3.51
CA PRO A 73 1.27 -1.57 -3.43
C PRO A 73 0.60 -2.58 -2.51
N PRO A 74 -0.51 -2.21 -1.82
CA PRO A 74 -1.23 -3.15 -0.96
C PRO A 74 -1.68 -4.40 -1.73
N ALA A 75 -1.67 -5.56 -1.07
CA ALA A 75 -2.09 -6.81 -1.68
C ALA A 75 -3.50 -6.72 -2.28
N ALA A 76 -4.42 -6.05 -1.59
CA ALA A 76 -5.78 -5.85 -2.08
C ALA A 76 -5.83 -5.09 -3.42
N VAL A 77 -5.01 -4.07 -3.58
CA VAL A 77 -4.94 -3.29 -4.84
C VAL A 77 -4.40 -4.15 -5.97
N LEU A 78 -3.33 -4.91 -5.72
CA LEU A 78 -2.75 -5.81 -6.71
C LEU A 78 -3.71 -6.92 -7.11
N LEU A 79 -4.46 -7.48 -6.15
CA LEU A 79 -5.47 -8.50 -6.41
C LEU A 79 -6.64 -7.96 -7.24
N LYS A 80 -7.10 -6.75 -6.97
CA LYS A 80 -8.14 -6.10 -7.78
C LYS A 80 -7.69 -5.92 -9.23
N LYS A 81 -6.47 -5.51 -9.44
CA LYS A 81 -5.89 -5.39 -10.78
C LYS A 81 -5.81 -6.75 -11.48
N ALA A 82 -5.31 -7.77 -10.78
CA ALA A 82 -5.17 -9.12 -11.34
C ALA A 82 -6.52 -9.74 -11.71
N ALA A 83 -7.54 -9.53 -10.88
CA ALA A 83 -8.90 -10.03 -11.10
C ALA A 83 -9.73 -9.10 -12.00
N ASN A 84 -9.22 -7.92 -12.33
CA ASN A 84 -9.90 -6.90 -13.11
C ASN A 84 -11.26 -6.49 -12.53
N ILE A 85 -11.30 -6.23 -11.23
CA ILE A 85 -12.48 -5.79 -10.49
C ILE A 85 -12.26 -4.41 -9.87
N ALA A 86 -13.33 -3.64 -9.73
CA ALA A 86 -13.28 -2.30 -9.13
C ALA A 86 -13.27 -2.35 -7.60
N ALA A 87 -13.98 -3.30 -7.00
CA ALA A 87 -14.10 -3.42 -5.55
C ALA A 87 -14.25 -4.89 -5.14
N GLY A 88 -13.88 -5.18 -3.90
CA GLY A 88 -14.09 -6.50 -3.31
C GLY A 88 -15.56 -6.74 -2.95
N SER A 89 -15.88 -7.98 -2.56
CA SER A 89 -17.21 -8.36 -2.14
C SER A 89 -17.57 -7.77 -0.77
N LYS A 90 -18.84 -7.41 -0.61
CA LYS A 90 -19.39 -7.03 0.70
C LYS A 90 -19.63 -8.25 1.59
N GLU A 91 -19.88 -9.40 0.98
CA GLU A 91 -20.11 -10.68 1.66
C GLU A 91 -19.21 -11.76 1.05
N PRO A 92 -17.90 -11.75 1.35
CA PRO A 92 -16.94 -12.63 0.65
C PRO A 92 -17.19 -14.12 0.87
N ASN A 93 -17.86 -14.50 1.96
CA ASN A 93 -18.24 -15.89 2.21
C ASN A 93 -19.34 -16.41 1.27
N LYS A 94 -20.21 -15.51 0.83
CA LYS A 94 -21.42 -15.87 0.07
C LYS A 94 -21.33 -15.46 -1.38
N THR A 95 -20.83 -14.25 -1.64
CA THR A 95 -20.79 -13.67 -2.98
C THR A 95 -19.35 -13.53 -3.45
N LYS A 96 -18.99 -14.28 -4.49
CA LYS A 96 -17.70 -14.14 -5.15
C LYS A 96 -17.80 -13.12 -6.28
N VAL A 97 -16.84 -12.22 -6.37
CA VAL A 97 -16.84 -11.12 -7.35
C VAL A 97 -15.82 -11.30 -8.47
N GLY A 98 -14.96 -12.29 -8.37
CA GLY A 98 -13.95 -12.56 -9.39
C GLY A 98 -13.13 -13.80 -9.07
N LYS A 99 -12.17 -14.06 -9.94
CA LYS A 99 -11.25 -15.20 -9.80
C LYS A 99 -9.81 -14.73 -10.01
N VAL A 100 -8.88 -15.33 -9.32
CA VAL A 100 -7.44 -15.15 -9.53
C VAL A 100 -6.79 -16.50 -9.69
N THR A 101 -5.82 -16.60 -10.60
CA THR A 101 -5.05 -17.81 -10.80
C THR A 101 -3.86 -17.86 -9.87
N ARG A 102 -3.37 -19.08 -9.62
CA ARG A 102 -2.15 -19.31 -8.84
C ARG A 102 -0.97 -18.50 -9.39
N LYS A 103 -0.84 -18.43 -10.71
CA LYS A 103 0.22 -17.66 -11.39
C LYS A 103 0.13 -16.18 -11.07
N GLN A 104 -1.07 -15.59 -11.13
CA GLN A 104 -1.30 -14.19 -10.79
C GLN A 104 -0.91 -13.89 -9.35
N ILE A 105 -1.28 -14.78 -8.42
CA ILE A 105 -0.92 -14.64 -7.00
C ILE A 105 0.59 -14.73 -6.81
N MET A 106 1.27 -15.65 -7.50
CA MET A 106 2.73 -15.77 -7.41
C MET A 106 3.43 -14.52 -7.96
N ASP A 107 2.91 -13.90 -9.02
CA ASP A 107 3.44 -12.64 -9.53
C ASP A 107 3.31 -11.51 -8.49
N ILE A 108 2.20 -11.46 -7.75
CA ILE A 108 2.00 -10.52 -6.64
C ILE A 108 3.00 -10.79 -5.51
N VAL A 109 3.22 -12.05 -5.17
CA VAL A 109 4.21 -12.44 -4.15
C VAL A 109 5.60 -11.93 -4.52
N LYS A 110 6.01 -12.08 -5.77
CA LYS A 110 7.30 -11.58 -6.27
C LYS A 110 7.38 -10.06 -6.17
N THR A 111 6.31 -9.36 -6.55
CA THR A 111 6.24 -7.89 -6.46
C THR A 111 6.36 -7.40 -5.02
N LYS A 112 5.77 -8.12 -4.07
CA LYS A 112 5.78 -7.75 -2.66
C LYS A 112 6.87 -8.43 -1.84
N ALA A 113 7.80 -9.14 -2.45
CA ALA A 113 8.81 -9.94 -1.74
C ALA A 113 9.59 -9.13 -0.70
N LYS A 114 9.81 -7.84 -0.95
CA LYS A 114 10.51 -6.93 -0.03
C LYS A 114 9.72 -6.64 1.25
N ASP A 115 8.40 -6.66 1.17
CA ASP A 115 7.51 -6.30 2.27
C ASP A 115 6.95 -7.53 3.00
N LEU A 116 6.99 -8.69 2.37
CA LEU A 116 6.47 -9.92 2.96
C LEU A 116 7.47 -10.52 3.95
N ASN A 117 6.95 -10.96 5.09
CA ASN A 117 7.71 -11.65 6.13
C ASN A 117 7.58 -13.18 5.96
N SER A 118 7.63 -13.66 4.74
CA SER A 118 7.57 -15.08 4.43
C SER A 118 8.95 -15.60 4.08
N ARG A 119 9.26 -16.84 4.52
CA ARG A 119 10.55 -17.48 4.26
C ARG A 119 10.60 -18.13 2.89
N THR A 120 9.45 -18.53 2.37
CA THR A 120 9.33 -19.23 1.09
C THR A 120 8.26 -18.58 0.22
N ASP A 121 8.33 -18.82 -1.08
CA ASP A 121 7.31 -18.33 -2.01
C ASP A 121 5.94 -18.96 -1.74
N GLU A 122 5.91 -20.23 -1.30
CA GLU A 122 4.66 -20.89 -0.92
C GLU A 122 3.99 -20.25 0.28
N ALA A 123 4.78 -19.86 1.29
CA ALA A 123 4.25 -19.13 2.44
C ALA A 123 3.69 -17.77 2.01
N GLY A 124 4.40 -17.05 1.14
CA GLY A 124 3.91 -15.81 0.52
C GLY A 124 2.63 -16.03 -0.27
N PHE A 125 2.57 -17.11 -1.04
CA PHE A 125 1.36 -17.49 -1.78
C PHE A 125 0.15 -17.63 -0.84
N LYS A 126 0.31 -18.35 0.27
CA LYS A 126 -0.77 -18.53 1.25
C LYS A 126 -1.28 -17.21 1.81
N ILE A 127 -0.37 -16.30 2.14
CA ILE A 127 -0.72 -14.97 2.66
C ILE A 127 -1.61 -14.22 1.66
N ILE A 128 -1.18 -14.15 0.42
CA ILE A 128 -1.90 -13.41 -0.63
C ILE A 128 -3.20 -14.12 -1.02
N ALA A 129 -3.19 -15.46 -1.09
CA ALA A 129 -4.38 -16.25 -1.39
C ALA A 129 -5.47 -16.05 -0.33
N ASP A 130 -5.10 -15.99 0.95
CA ASP A 130 -6.05 -15.75 2.02
C ASP A 130 -6.63 -14.34 1.95
N THR A 131 -5.83 -13.35 1.60
CA THR A 131 -6.31 -11.99 1.33
C THR A 131 -7.32 -12.00 0.18
N ALA A 132 -7.05 -12.73 -0.89
CA ALA A 132 -7.94 -12.86 -2.04
C ALA A 132 -9.29 -13.47 -1.63
N ARG A 133 -9.27 -14.53 -0.84
CA ARG A 133 -10.50 -15.16 -0.32
C ARG A 133 -11.31 -14.20 0.53
N GLN A 134 -10.67 -13.42 1.38
CA GLN A 134 -11.33 -12.40 2.20
C GLN A 134 -11.92 -11.25 1.38
N MET A 135 -11.45 -11.05 0.17
CA MET A 135 -12.00 -10.06 -0.77
C MET A 135 -13.16 -10.61 -1.60
N GLY A 136 -13.47 -11.90 -1.48
CA GLY A 136 -14.46 -12.54 -2.31
C GLY A 136 -13.94 -13.00 -3.66
N LEU A 137 -12.65 -13.20 -3.79
CA LEU A 137 -12.02 -13.78 -4.98
C LEU A 137 -11.86 -15.29 -4.82
N GLU A 138 -12.15 -16.02 -5.88
CA GLU A 138 -11.92 -17.46 -5.93
C GLU A 138 -10.49 -17.71 -6.44
N VAL A 139 -9.74 -18.48 -5.68
CA VAL A 139 -8.37 -18.87 -6.08
C VAL A 139 -8.46 -20.16 -6.91
N VAL A 140 -8.02 -20.09 -8.15
CA VAL A 140 -8.02 -21.22 -9.09
C VAL A 140 -6.61 -21.49 -9.59
N ASP A 141 -6.39 -22.70 -10.09
CA ASP A 141 -5.08 -23.08 -10.63
C ASP A 141 -4.81 -22.52 -12.02
#